data_b8fbba174c9211e5547a41b9442631d8
#
_entry.id   b8fbba174c9211e5547a41b9442631d8
#
_cell.length_a   1.000
_cell.length_b   1.000
_cell.length_c   1.000
_cell.angle_alpha   90.00
_cell.angle_beta   90.00
_cell.angle_gamma   90.00
#
_symmetry.space_group_name_H-M   'P 1'
#
loop_
_entity.id
_entity.type
_entity.pdbx_description
1 polymer ?
#
loop_
_entity_poly.entity_id
_entity_poly.type
_entity_poly.pdbx_seq_one_letter_code
_entity_poly.pdbx_strand_id
1 'polypeptide(L)'
;MPEDIKFRHYFVDEAGDLSFFNKTGRIIVGQPGVSKFFMVGVAQIADPETVTGELNALRARLMAHPRYKGIYSMQPEAKKTAIAFHAKDDYAEIREQVFELIQSFDIKVFVAIRSKVEIAEVARANFKSLGKKLQQNAIYDDLIKRLFRNLLHKADVVQIAIARRGKEAREEALEQAINQAQKNFEAKWKISSNSSILIGPAYPSQVAGLQIVDYYLWALQRLYEREEDQFFKPLAQKYRLIMDLDDKRNKGYGEWYSDRNPLTLEKLRGARSK
;
A
#
# COMPACT_ATOMS: atom_id res chain seq x y z
N MET A 1 28.74 -3.72 -26.53
CA MET A 1 28.75 -3.85 -25.05
C MET A 1 27.47 -4.54 -24.70
N PRO A 2 27.40 -5.52 -23.79
CA PRO A 2 26.11 -6.04 -23.34
C PRO A 2 25.32 -4.88 -22.78
N GLU A 3 24.06 -4.75 -23.18
CA GLU A 3 23.15 -3.75 -22.59
C GLU A 3 23.02 -4.07 -21.10
N ASP A 4 23.17 -3.07 -20.25
CA ASP A 4 23.02 -3.24 -18.80
C ASP A 4 21.57 -3.66 -18.50
N ILE A 5 21.42 -4.83 -17.87
CA ILE A 5 20.11 -5.36 -17.48
C ILE A 5 19.45 -4.39 -16.51
N LYS A 6 18.29 -3.90 -16.89
CA LYS A 6 17.53 -2.92 -16.10
C LYS A 6 16.64 -3.64 -15.12
N PHE A 7 16.89 -3.41 -13.82
CA PHE A 7 16.08 -3.92 -12.73
C PHE A 7 15.07 -2.90 -12.22
N ARG A 8 13.94 -3.40 -11.73
CA ARG A 8 12.99 -2.64 -10.90
C ARG A 8 12.51 -3.45 -9.72
N HIS A 9 12.49 -2.80 -8.57
CA HIS A 9 12.07 -3.39 -7.30
C HIS A 9 10.76 -2.73 -6.86
N TYR A 10 9.74 -3.55 -6.67
CA TYR A 10 8.43 -3.16 -6.17
C TYR A 10 8.13 -3.86 -4.85
N PHE A 11 7.62 -3.10 -3.90
CA PHE A 11 7.23 -3.57 -2.57
C PHE A 11 5.75 -3.25 -2.40
N VAL A 12 4.97 -4.25 -2.01
CA VAL A 12 3.51 -4.17 -1.99
C VAL A 12 3.00 -4.47 -0.59
N ASP A 13 2.12 -3.60 -0.10
CA ASP A 13 1.42 -3.78 1.16
C ASP A 13 0.01 -3.18 1.08
N GLU A 14 -0.81 -3.38 2.12
CA GLU A 14 -2.13 -2.81 2.25
C GLU A 14 -2.31 -2.00 3.54
N ALA A 15 -3.26 -1.06 3.52
CA ALA A 15 -3.76 -0.38 4.71
C ALA A 15 -5.29 -0.47 4.80
N GLY A 16 -5.78 -0.58 6.02
CA GLY A 16 -7.16 -0.89 6.31
C GLY A 16 -7.38 -2.41 6.43
N ASP A 17 -8.57 -2.77 6.84
CA ASP A 17 -9.02 -4.15 6.99
C ASP A 17 -10.11 -4.48 5.96
N LEU A 18 -10.40 -5.77 5.74
CA LEU A 18 -11.49 -6.23 4.86
C LEU A 18 -12.74 -6.66 5.65
N SER A 19 -12.94 -6.11 6.86
CA SER A 19 -14.16 -6.33 7.65
C SER A 19 -15.27 -5.40 7.18
N PHE A 20 -16.36 -5.94 6.68
CA PHE A 20 -17.49 -5.18 6.14
C PHE A 20 -18.76 -5.37 6.98
N PHE A 21 -18.97 -6.58 7.47
CA PHE A 21 -20.20 -6.99 8.17
C PHE A 21 -19.87 -7.71 9.46
N ASN A 22 -20.75 -7.55 10.45
CA ASN A 22 -20.73 -8.38 11.64
C ASN A 22 -21.38 -9.76 11.37
N LYS A 23 -21.41 -10.61 12.38
CA LYS A 23 -22.01 -11.95 12.30
C LYS A 23 -23.49 -11.96 11.92
N THR A 24 -24.23 -10.86 12.15
CA THR A 24 -25.64 -10.71 11.81
C THR A 24 -25.87 -10.05 10.45
N GLY A 25 -24.81 -9.79 9.66
CA GLY A 25 -24.89 -9.15 8.34
C GLY A 25 -25.11 -7.62 8.37
N ARG A 26 -24.94 -6.98 9.52
CA ARG A 26 -24.95 -5.52 9.64
C ARG A 26 -23.62 -4.94 9.17
N ILE A 27 -23.67 -3.84 8.41
CA ILE A 27 -22.47 -3.09 8.02
C ILE A 27 -21.82 -2.49 9.28
N ILE A 28 -20.50 -2.74 9.43
CA ILE A 28 -19.67 -2.27 10.56
C ILE A 28 -18.57 -1.30 10.10
N VAL A 29 -18.54 -0.92 8.84
CA VAL A 29 -17.53 -0.03 8.26
C VAL A 29 -17.53 1.30 9.02
N GLY A 30 -16.34 1.76 9.43
CA GLY A 30 -16.15 3.00 10.20
C GLY A 30 -16.49 2.91 11.67
N GLN A 31 -16.92 1.75 12.19
CA GLN A 31 -17.06 1.54 13.63
C GLN A 31 -15.66 1.41 14.29
N PRO A 32 -15.57 1.57 15.63
CA PRO A 32 -14.29 1.42 16.33
C PRO A 32 -13.56 0.12 15.93
N GLY A 33 -12.32 0.25 15.49
CA GLY A 33 -11.49 -0.88 15.03
C GLY A 33 -11.71 -1.32 13.58
N VAL A 34 -12.65 -0.72 12.83
CA VAL A 34 -12.93 -1.04 11.42
C VAL A 34 -12.70 0.18 10.54
N SER A 35 -11.81 0.08 9.57
CA SER A 35 -11.46 1.17 8.66
C SER A 35 -12.63 1.54 7.73
N LYS A 36 -12.67 2.79 7.26
CA LYS A 36 -13.59 3.26 6.22
C LYS A 36 -13.07 2.99 4.81
N PHE A 37 -11.75 2.93 4.68
CA PHE A 37 -11.07 2.74 3.40
C PHE A 37 -10.21 1.50 3.43
N PHE A 38 -10.06 0.90 2.27
CA PHE A 38 -9.08 -0.16 2.00
C PHE A 38 -8.16 0.32 0.89
N MET A 39 -6.86 0.22 1.12
CA MET A 39 -5.82 0.72 0.22
C MET A 39 -4.82 -0.39 -0.06
N VAL A 40 -4.36 -0.46 -1.29
CA VAL A 40 -3.19 -1.24 -1.68
C VAL A 40 -2.15 -0.28 -2.24
N GLY A 41 -0.93 -0.39 -1.78
CA GLY A 41 0.19 0.45 -2.19
C GLY A 41 1.34 -0.35 -2.80
N VAL A 42 2.02 0.28 -3.73
CA VAL A 42 3.25 -0.21 -4.37
C VAL A 42 4.30 0.86 -4.22
N ALA A 43 5.40 0.55 -3.54
CA ALA A 43 6.59 1.40 -3.53
C ALA A 43 7.60 0.86 -4.54
N GLN A 44 7.98 1.67 -5.51
CA GLN A 44 9.15 1.44 -6.35
C GLN A 44 10.36 2.09 -5.66
N ILE A 45 11.38 1.31 -5.36
CA ILE A 45 12.61 1.76 -4.71
C ILE A 45 13.77 1.55 -5.68
N ALA A 46 14.55 2.61 -5.92
CA ALA A 46 15.66 2.57 -6.86
C ALA A 46 16.82 1.71 -6.31
N ASP A 47 17.15 1.89 -5.04
CA ASP A 47 18.23 1.19 -4.34
C ASP A 47 17.71 0.59 -3.01
N PRO A 48 17.21 -0.67 -3.03
CA PRO A 48 16.73 -1.35 -1.84
C PRO A 48 17.83 -1.68 -0.82
N GLU A 49 19.07 -1.81 -1.25
CA GLU A 49 20.18 -2.16 -0.36
C GLU A 49 20.54 -0.97 0.53
N THR A 50 20.68 0.22 -0.05
CA THR A 50 20.87 1.46 0.71
C THR A 50 19.72 1.70 1.68
N VAL A 51 18.46 1.54 1.24
CA VAL A 51 17.29 1.67 2.12
C VAL A 51 17.35 0.69 3.29
N THR A 52 17.75 -0.55 3.04
CA THR A 52 17.88 -1.58 4.09
C THR A 52 18.97 -1.20 5.09
N GLY A 53 20.13 -0.76 4.60
CA GLY A 53 21.25 -0.33 5.44
C GLY A 53 20.86 0.83 6.36
N GLU A 54 20.27 1.87 5.79
CA GLU A 54 19.90 3.09 6.52
C GLU A 54 18.78 2.84 7.57
N LEU A 55 17.75 2.05 7.22
CA LEU A 55 16.70 1.69 8.19
C LEU A 55 17.26 0.83 9.33
N ASN A 56 18.17 -0.10 9.04
CA ASN A 56 18.82 -0.91 10.06
C ASN A 56 19.73 -0.05 10.97
N ALA A 57 20.49 0.88 10.40
CA ALA A 57 21.33 1.80 11.14
C ALA A 57 20.49 2.71 12.05
N LEU A 58 19.40 3.27 11.54
CA LEU A 58 18.45 4.05 12.34
C LEU A 58 17.91 3.21 13.51
N ARG A 59 17.43 2.00 13.24
CA ARG A 59 16.89 1.11 14.31
C ARG A 59 17.93 0.78 15.37
N ALA A 60 19.15 0.43 14.97
CA ALA A 60 20.24 0.15 15.89
C ALA A 60 20.56 1.37 16.78
N ARG A 61 20.61 2.57 16.22
CA ARG A 61 20.82 3.83 16.94
C ARG A 61 19.69 4.08 17.95
N LEU A 62 18.44 3.89 17.56
CA LEU A 62 17.28 4.08 18.42
C LEU A 62 17.25 3.06 19.56
N MET A 63 17.53 1.80 19.29
CA MET A 63 17.59 0.75 20.31
C MET A 63 18.71 0.98 21.34
N ALA A 64 19.83 1.55 20.92
CA ALA A 64 20.94 1.89 21.82
C ALA A 64 20.65 3.13 22.67
N HIS A 65 19.68 3.98 22.28
CA HIS A 65 19.43 5.26 22.94
C HIS A 65 18.71 5.05 24.28
N PRO A 66 19.25 5.60 25.42
CA PRO A 66 18.69 5.37 26.76
C PRO A 66 17.21 5.75 26.90
N ARG A 67 16.76 6.82 26.22
CA ARG A 67 15.38 7.30 26.25
C ARG A 67 14.36 6.24 25.81
N TYR A 68 14.73 5.32 24.91
CA TYR A 68 13.80 4.36 24.33
C TYR A 68 13.87 2.97 24.98
N LYS A 69 14.80 2.74 25.93
CA LYS A 69 14.96 1.45 26.61
C LYS A 69 13.71 0.97 27.34
N GLY A 70 12.86 1.89 27.83
CA GLY A 70 11.60 1.55 28.51
C GLY A 70 10.41 1.32 27.60
N ILE A 71 10.54 1.53 26.29
CA ILE A 71 9.42 1.38 25.34
C ILE A 71 9.23 -0.09 25.00
N TYR A 72 8.03 -0.62 25.24
CA TYR A 72 7.73 -2.04 25.01
C TYR A 72 8.01 -2.49 23.57
N SER A 73 7.61 -1.70 22.55
CA SER A 73 7.84 -2.07 21.13
C SER A 73 9.32 -2.15 20.75
N MET A 74 10.20 -1.53 21.54
CA MET A 74 11.66 -1.56 21.36
C MET A 74 12.31 -2.78 22.03
N GLN A 75 11.55 -3.58 22.78
CA GLN A 75 12.06 -4.82 23.38
C GLN A 75 12.02 -5.94 22.34
N PRO A 76 13.06 -6.78 22.21
CA PRO A 76 13.10 -7.89 21.25
C PRO A 76 11.92 -8.86 21.41
N GLU A 77 11.46 -9.07 22.64
CA GLU A 77 10.36 -9.96 22.98
C GLU A 77 9.02 -9.49 22.43
N ALA A 78 8.86 -8.18 22.24
CA ALA A 78 7.65 -7.60 21.66
C ALA A 78 7.47 -7.94 20.18
N LYS A 79 8.57 -8.30 19.48
CA LYS A 79 8.59 -8.61 18.04
C LYS A 79 7.96 -7.51 17.16
N LYS A 80 8.18 -6.24 17.55
CA LYS A 80 7.66 -5.04 16.90
C LYS A 80 8.81 -4.18 16.37
N THR A 81 8.88 -2.92 16.72
CA THR A 81 9.88 -1.92 16.31
C THR A 81 11.32 -2.42 16.43
N ALA A 82 11.62 -3.24 17.47
CA ALA A 82 12.93 -3.86 17.65
C ALA A 82 13.34 -4.76 16.46
N ILE A 83 12.39 -5.29 15.70
CA ILE A 83 12.64 -6.20 14.57
C ILE A 83 12.44 -5.46 13.23
N ALA A 84 11.36 -4.70 13.11
CA ALA A 84 11.01 -3.94 11.92
C ALA A 84 10.19 -2.71 12.31
N PHE A 85 10.40 -1.60 11.61
CA PHE A 85 9.53 -0.44 11.75
C PHE A 85 8.14 -0.75 11.19
N HIS A 86 7.11 -0.27 11.91
CA HIS A 86 5.72 -0.39 11.51
C HIS A 86 4.97 0.87 11.98
N ALA A 87 4.51 1.68 11.06
CA ALA A 87 4.01 3.03 11.34
C ALA A 87 2.89 3.08 12.40
N LYS A 88 2.03 2.08 12.45
CA LYS A 88 0.95 1.98 13.45
C LYS A 88 1.48 1.65 14.86
N ASP A 89 2.47 0.78 14.96
CA ASP A 89 2.98 0.24 16.22
C ASP A 89 4.15 1.05 16.80
N ASP A 90 4.82 1.84 15.95
CA ASP A 90 5.96 2.65 16.35
C ASP A 90 5.53 3.83 17.24
N TYR A 91 6.32 4.10 18.25
CA TYR A 91 6.16 5.27 19.11
C TYR A 91 6.30 6.57 18.31
N ALA A 92 5.61 7.64 18.71
CA ALA A 92 5.49 8.84 17.89
C ALA A 92 6.85 9.45 17.48
N GLU A 93 7.79 9.56 18.42
CA GLU A 93 9.12 10.12 18.18
C GLU A 93 10.00 9.21 17.31
N ILE A 94 9.80 7.89 17.39
CA ILE A 94 10.48 6.92 16.52
C ILE A 94 9.92 7.05 15.10
N ARG A 95 8.61 7.12 14.98
CA ARG A 95 7.91 7.30 13.70
C ARG A 95 8.35 8.58 12.98
N GLU A 96 8.53 9.68 13.72
CA GLU A 96 9.03 10.94 13.19
C GLU A 96 10.41 10.78 12.54
N GLN A 97 11.35 10.12 13.23
CA GLN A 97 12.69 9.85 12.69
C GLN A 97 12.66 8.95 11.46
N VAL A 98 11.75 7.97 11.41
CA VAL A 98 11.57 7.15 10.21
C VAL A 98 11.00 8.01 9.06
N PHE A 99 10.01 8.87 9.32
CA PHE A 99 9.48 9.79 8.31
C PHE A 99 10.55 10.74 7.76
N GLU A 100 11.42 11.28 8.62
CA GLU A 100 12.54 12.10 8.17
C GLU A 100 13.48 11.33 7.25
N LEU A 101 13.85 10.10 7.64
CA LEU A 101 14.76 9.28 6.85
C LEU A 101 14.18 8.92 5.48
N ILE A 102 12.93 8.45 5.42
CA ILE A 102 12.34 7.95 4.16
C ILE A 102 12.09 9.05 3.11
N GLN A 103 12.06 10.32 3.51
CA GLN A 103 11.97 11.45 2.58
C GLN A 103 13.22 11.57 1.70
N SER A 104 14.40 11.17 2.19
CA SER A 104 15.66 11.28 1.47
C SER A 104 15.80 10.26 0.33
N PHE A 105 15.07 9.14 0.34
CA PHE A 105 15.23 8.07 -0.63
C PHE A 105 14.56 8.38 -1.99
N ASP A 106 15.12 7.85 -3.08
CA ASP A 106 14.44 7.85 -4.39
C ASP A 106 13.37 6.74 -4.43
N ILE A 107 12.15 7.15 -4.08
CA ILE A 107 10.99 6.29 -3.98
C ILE A 107 9.86 6.85 -4.83
N LYS A 108 9.12 5.97 -5.50
CA LYS A 108 7.88 6.31 -6.20
C LYS A 108 6.76 5.44 -5.67
N VAL A 109 5.70 6.07 -5.18
CA VAL A 109 4.57 5.37 -4.57
C VAL A 109 3.34 5.45 -5.46
N PHE A 110 2.67 4.32 -5.60
CA PHE A 110 1.41 4.16 -6.35
C PHE A 110 0.39 3.54 -5.41
N VAL A 111 -0.79 4.11 -5.30
CA VAL A 111 -1.83 3.61 -4.39
C VAL A 111 -3.16 3.52 -5.11
N ALA A 112 -3.91 2.46 -4.83
CA ALA A 112 -5.31 2.33 -5.22
C ALA A 112 -6.18 2.22 -3.96
N ILE A 113 -7.27 2.98 -3.92
CA ILE A 113 -8.12 3.16 -2.76
C ILE A 113 -9.54 2.76 -3.09
N ARG A 114 -10.21 2.07 -2.16
CA ARG A 114 -11.63 1.76 -2.19
C ARG A 114 -12.32 2.28 -0.94
N SER A 115 -13.48 2.88 -1.12
CA SER A 115 -14.42 3.15 -0.04
C SER A 115 -15.10 1.84 0.38
N LYS A 116 -14.93 1.44 1.62
CA LYS A 116 -15.56 0.22 2.13
C LYS A 116 -17.07 0.37 2.31
N VAL A 117 -17.56 1.59 2.49
CA VAL A 117 -19.02 1.86 2.56
C VAL A 117 -19.66 1.52 1.22
N GLU A 118 -19.13 2.05 0.11
CA GLU A 118 -19.61 1.77 -1.25
C GLU A 118 -19.60 0.26 -1.56
N ILE A 119 -18.50 -0.43 -1.22
CA ILE A 119 -18.41 -1.87 -1.40
C ILE A 119 -19.46 -2.61 -0.57
N ALA A 120 -19.65 -2.23 0.69
CA ALA A 120 -20.59 -2.90 1.59
C ALA A 120 -22.04 -2.74 1.13
N GLU A 121 -22.41 -1.55 0.64
CA GLU A 121 -23.76 -1.28 0.13
C GLU A 121 -24.06 -2.10 -1.13
N VAL A 122 -23.14 -2.10 -2.10
CA VAL A 122 -23.25 -2.92 -3.31
C VAL A 122 -23.30 -4.40 -2.97
N ALA A 123 -22.45 -4.86 -2.05
CA ALA A 123 -22.43 -6.27 -1.63
C ALA A 123 -23.72 -6.68 -0.95
N ARG A 124 -24.29 -5.82 -0.11
CA ARG A 124 -25.59 -6.05 0.55
C ARG A 124 -26.74 -6.12 -0.46
N ALA A 125 -26.75 -5.24 -1.45
CA ALA A 125 -27.73 -5.26 -2.54
C ALA A 125 -27.62 -6.56 -3.35
N ASN A 126 -26.41 -6.95 -3.76
CA ASN A 126 -26.15 -8.18 -4.52
C ASN A 126 -26.51 -9.44 -3.71
N PHE A 127 -26.27 -9.46 -2.40
CA PHE A 127 -26.68 -10.57 -1.56
C PHE A 127 -28.20 -10.71 -1.50
N LYS A 128 -28.94 -9.60 -1.34
CA LYS A 128 -30.41 -9.59 -1.31
C LYS A 128 -31.02 -10.05 -2.64
N SER A 129 -30.48 -9.59 -3.78
CA SER A 129 -31.07 -9.85 -5.10
C SER A 129 -30.60 -11.17 -5.73
N LEU A 130 -29.34 -11.59 -5.50
CA LEU A 130 -28.69 -12.67 -6.22
C LEU A 130 -28.14 -13.78 -5.29
N GLY A 131 -28.22 -13.61 -3.96
CA GLY A 131 -27.57 -14.52 -2.99
C GLY A 131 -26.03 -14.51 -3.04
N LYS A 132 -25.42 -13.57 -3.77
CA LYS A 132 -23.97 -13.52 -3.96
C LYS A 132 -23.27 -12.92 -2.74
N LYS A 133 -22.36 -13.69 -2.12
CA LYS A 133 -21.52 -13.22 -1.01
C LYS A 133 -20.35 -12.39 -1.53
N LEU A 134 -19.95 -11.39 -0.75
CA LEU A 134 -18.77 -10.57 -1.03
C LEU A 134 -17.49 -11.42 -1.00
N GLN A 135 -16.75 -11.39 -2.09
CA GLN A 135 -15.42 -12.01 -2.19
C GLN A 135 -14.35 -10.97 -1.81
N GLN A 136 -13.95 -10.95 -0.54
CA GLN A 136 -13.04 -9.93 0.01
C GLN A 136 -11.68 -9.93 -0.73
N ASN A 137 -11.17 -11.12 -1.05
CA ASN A 137 -9.90 -11.26 -1.75
C ASN A 137 -9.95 -10.68 -3.18
N ALA A 138 -11.10 -10.76 -3.86
CA ALA A 138 -11.26 -10.20 -5.19
C ALA A 138 -11.08 -8.66 -5.22
N ILE A 139 -11.35 -7.97 -4.11
CA ILE A 139 -11.11 -6.53 -3.98
C ILE A 139 -9.60 -6.25 -4.04
N TYR A 140 -8.82 -6.99 -3.25
CA TYR A 140 -7.37 -6.86 -3.24
C TYR A 140 -6.78 -7.17 -4.63
N ASP A 141 -7.20 -8.27 -5.25
CA ASP A 141 -6.70 -8.71 -6.56
C ASP A 141 -7.03 -7.70 -7.67
N ASP A 142 -8.20 -7.04 -7.62
CA ASP A 142 -8.55 -5.96 -8.55
C ASP A 142 -7.64 -4.74 -8.38
N LEU A 143 -7.32 -4.35 -7.14
CA LEU A 143 -6.41 -3.23 -6.86
C LEU A 143 -4.99 -3.54 -7.36
N ILE A 144 -4.48 -4.75 -7.14
CA ILE A 144 -3.18 -5.21 -7.66
C ILE A 144 -3.16 -5.12 -9.20
N LYS A 145 -4.16 -5.65 -9.88
CA LYS A 145 -4.25 -5.58 -11.35
C LYS A 145 -4.21 -4.15 -11.87
N ARG A 146 -4.91 -3.24 -11.21
CA ARG A 146 -4.95 -1.82 -11.60
C ARG A 146 -3.61 -1.13 -11.42
N LEU A 147 -2.94 -1.36 -10.29
CA LEU A 147 -1.63 -0.79 -9.99
C LEU A 147 -0.56 -1.28 -10.96
N PHE A 148 -0.48 -2.58 -11.18
CA PHE A 148 0.56 -3.17 -12.01
C PHE A 148 0.34 -3.04 -13.52
N ARG A 149 -0.84 -2.67 -13.98
CA ARG A 149 -1.15 -2.53 -15.41
C ARG A 149 -0.14 -1.70 -16.22
N ASN A 150 0.49 -0.69 -15.61
CA ASN A 150 1.43 0.21 -16.27
C ASN A 150 2.85 0.18 -15.64
N LEU A 151 3.19 -0.81 -14.84
CA LEU A 151 4.47 -0.88 -14.14
C LEU A 151 5.40 -1.98 -14.69
N LEU A 152 4.86 -3.08 -15.19
CA LEU A 152 5.60 -4.30 -15.49
C LEU A 152 6.50 -4.22 -16.74
N HIS A 153 6.19 -3.34 -17.69
CA HIS A 153 6.88 -3.22 -19.00
C HIS A 153 8.09 -2.25 -18.97
N LYS A 154 8.53 -1.81 -17.80
CA LYS A 154 9.50 -0.70 -17.68
C LYS A 154 10.94 -1.16 -17.37
N ALA A 155 11.20 -2.45 -17.33
CA ALA A 155 12.52 -3.03 -17.03
C ALA A 155 12.60 -4.45 -17.60
N ASP A 156 13.84 -4.97 -17.70
CA ASP A 156 14.10 -6.32 -18.17
C ASP A 156 13.76 -7.34 -17.08
N VAL A 157 14.04 -6.97 -15.82
CA VAL A 157 13.71 -7.77 -14.64
C VAL A 157 12.90 -6.94 -13.66
N VAL A 158 11.75 -7.45 -13.26
CA VAL A 158 10.86 -6.87 -12.26
C VAL A 158 10.78 -7.79 -11.06
N GLN A 159 11.28 -7.31 -9.90
CA GLN A 159 11.18 -8.02 -8.63
C GLN A 159 10.06 -7.42 -7.79
N ILE A 160 9.14 -8.25 -7.32
CA ILE A 160 7.96 -7.84 -6.55
C ILE A 160 7.96 -8.59 -5.22
N ALA A 161 8.20 -7.88 -4.12
CA ALA A 161 8.03 -8.39 -2.77
C ALA A 161 6.66 -7.95 -2.23
N ILE A 162 5.85 -8.91 -1.77
CA ILE A 162 4.50 -8.66 -1.27
C ILE A 162 4.44 -8.98 0.22
N ALA A 163 3.92 -8.06 1.01
CA ALA A 163 3.74 -8.26 2.44
C ALA A 163 2.83 -9.48 2.70
N ARG A 164 3.30 -10.39 3.55
CA ARG A 164 2.59 -11.64 3.85
C ARG A 164 1.36 -11.36 4.70
N ARG A 165 0.20 -11.73 4.19
CA ARG A 165 -1.10 -11.60 4.86
C ARG A 165 -1.49 -12.89 5.54
N GLY A 166 -1.55 -12.89 6.89
CA GLY A 166 -2.05 -14.04 7.64
C GLY A 166 -1.27 -15.34 7.41
N LYS A 167 -1.96 -16.47 7.57
CA LYS A 167 -1.36 -17.82 7.43
C LYS A 167 -1.61 -18.44 6.04
N GLU A 168 -2.50 -17.88 5.23
CA GLU A 168 -2.85 -18.46 3.94
C GLU A 168 -1.87 -18.05 2.85
N ALA A 169 -1.42 -19.04 2.08
CA ALA A 169 -0.65 -18.83 0.87
C ALA A 169 -1.59 -18.26 -0.21
N ARG A 170 -1.37 -16.97 -0.58
CA ARG A 170 -2.10 -16.32 -1.67
C ARG A 170 -1.21 -16.06 -2.88
N GLU A 171 -0.07 -16.73 -2.91
CA GLU A 171 0.96 -16.55 -3.95
C GLU A 171 0.39 -16.75 -5.34
N GLU A 172 -0.31 -17.86 -5.57
CA GLU A 172 -0.90 -18.17 -6.87
C GLU A 172 -1.94 -17.12 -7.33
N ALA A 173 -2.80 -16.65 -6.43
CA ALA A 173 -3.79 -15.63 -6.78
C ALA A 173 -3.14 -14.29 -7.15
N LEU A 174 -2.05 -13.93 -6.46
CA LEU A 174 -1.28 -12.73 -6.74
C LEU A 174 -0.50 -12.85 -8.06
N GLU A 175 0.13 -13.98 -8.30
CA GLU A 175 0.78 -14.28 -9.59
C GLU A 175 -0.22 -14.20 -10.74
N GLN A 176 -1.40 -14.81 -10.59
CA GLN A 176 -2.46 -14.71 -11.57
C GLN A 176 -2.91 -13.26 -11.80
N ALA A 177 -3.05 -12.46 -10.74
CA ALA A 177 -3.43 -11.05 -10.83
C ALA A 177 -2.38 -10.23 -11.60
N ILE A 178 -1.11 -10.45 -11.34
CA ILE A 178 0.02 -9.75 -11.99
C ILE A 178 0.16 -10.23 -13.45
N ASN A 179 0.10 -11.53 -13.71
CA ASN A 179 0.12 -12.08 -15.07
C ASN A 179 -1.06 -11.57 -15.90
N GLN A 180 -2.25 -11.44 -15.28
CA GLN A 180 -3.39 -10.82 -15.97
C GLN A 180 -3.19 -9.33 -16.25
N ALA A 181 -2.51 -8.60 -15.35
CA ALA A 181 -2.17 -7.20 -15.57
C ALA A 181 -1.21 -7.04 -16.76
N GLN A 182 -0.21 -7.92 -16.90
CA GLN A 182 0.70 -7.96 -18.04
C GLN A 182 -0.06 -8.25 -19.35
N LYS A 183 -0.87 -9.30 -19.39
CA LYS A 183 -1.69 -9.63 -20.57
C LYS A 183 -2.62 -8.48 -20.98
N ASN A 184 -3.25 -7.81 -20.03
CA ASN A 184 -4.11 -6.67 -20.29
C ASN A 184 -3.34 -5.47 -20.87
N PHE A 185 -2.10 -5.27 -20.44
CA PHE A 185 -1.22 -4.25 -21.00
C PHE A 185 -0.86 -4.59 -22.45
N GLU A 186 -0.38 -5.80 -22.72
CA GLU A 186 0.01 -6.28 -24.04
C GLU A 186 -1.15 -6.18 -25.04
N ALA A 187 -2.34 -6.64 -24.62
CA ALA A 187 -3.54 -6.56 -25.46
C ALA A 187 -3.95 -5.11 -25.80
N LYS A 188 -3.83 -4.20 -24.82
CA LYS A 188 -4.20 -2.79 -24.99
C LYS A 188 -3.24 -2.03 -25.90
N TRP A 189 -1.95 -2.26 -25.73
CA TRP A 189 -0.91 -1.47 -26.41
C TRP A 189 -0.30 -2.18 -27.61
N LYS A 190 -0.65 -3.45 -27.85
CA LYS A 190 -0.10 -4.31 -28.89
C LYS A 190 1.44 -4.41 -28.84
N ILE A 191 1.99 -4.40 -27.63
CA ILE A 191 3.42 -4.49 -27.32
C ILE A 191 3.63 -5.74 -26.46
N SER A 192 4.49 -6.66 -26.89
CA SER A 192 4.93 -7.78 -26.08
C SER A 192 5.91 -7.27 -25.00
N SER A 193 5.68 -7.66 -23.74
CA SER A 193 6.60 -7.37 -22.64
C SER A 193 7.50 -8.56 -22.42
N ASN A 194 8.81 -8.39 -22.66
CA ASN A 194 9.83 -9.42 -22.42
C ASN A 194 10.38 -9.37 -20.98
N SER A 195 9.74 -8.60 -20.08
CA SER A 195 10.18 -8.49 -18.70
C SER A 195 10.06 -9.82 -17.96
N SER A 196 11.15 -10.25 -17.34
CA SER A 196 11.10 -11.36 -16.36
C SER A 196 10.51 -10.85 -15.05
N ILE A 197 9.45 -11.49 -14.56
CA ILE A 197 8.75 -11.08 -13.33
C ILE A 197 9.02 -12.11 -12.25
N LEU A 198 9.64 -11.67 -11.15
CA LEU A 198 9.92 -12.46 -9.95
C LEU A 198 9.02 -11.95 -8.83
N ILE A 199 8.12 -12.81 -8.33
CA ILE A 199 7.16 -12.45 -7.28
C ILE A 199 7.43 -13.35 -6.07
N GLY A 200 7.42 -12.77 -4.87
CA GLY A 200 7.53 -13.54 -3.66
C GLY A 200 6.89 -12.86 -2.46
N PRO A 201 6.29 -13.63 -1.54
CA PRO A 201 5.86 -13.12 -0.26
C PRO A 201 7.07 -12.85 0.63
N ALA A 202 7.00 -11.78 1.42
CA ALA A 202 8.07 -11.43 2.33
C ALA A 202 7.53 -10.83 3.64
N TYR A 203 8.38 -10.85 4.66
CA TYR A 203 8.09 -10.17 5.92
C TYR A 203 8.84 -8.82 5.96
N PRO A 204 8.25 -7.78 6.58
CA PRO A 204 8.94 -6.49 6.77
C PRO A 204 10.28 -6.59 7.50
N SER A 205 10.46 -7.60 8.35
CA SER A 205 11.72 -7.89 9.03
C SER A 205 12.84 -8.43 8.11
N GLN A 206 12.46 -8.98 6.98
CA GLN A 206 13.39 -9.55 5.98
C GLN A 206 13.65 -8.59 4.82
N VAL A 207 12.65 -7.78 4.49
CA VAL A 207 12.64 -6.91 3.31
C VAL A 207 12.24 -5.50 3.72
N ALA A 208 13.22 -4.63 3.88
CA ALA A 208 13.02 -3.27 4.39
C ALA A 208 12.09 -2.40 3.53
N GLY A 209 12.02 -2.65 2.22
CA GLY A 209 11.09 -1.96 1.33
C GLY A 209 9.61 -2.10 1.71
N LEU A 210 9.24 -3.18 2.42
CA LEU A 210 7.89 -3.35 2.97
C LEU A 210 7.61 -2.38 4.14
N GLN A 211 8.63 -2.04 4.93
CA GLN A 211 8.50 -1.01 5.98
C GLN A 211 8.26 0.36 5.35
N ILE A 212 8.88 0.62 4.21
CA ILE A 212 8.67 1.87 3.44
C ILE A 212 7.22 1.99 3.00
N VAL A 213 6.69 1.00 2.30
CA VAL A 213 5.32 1.07 1.77
C VAL A 213 4.28 1.16 2.90
N ASP A 214 4.51 0.48 4.04
CA ASP A 214 3.67 0.60 5.24
C ASP A 214 3.58 2.06 5.73
N TYR A 215 4.71 2.75 5.86
CA TYR A 215 4.75 4.15 6.30
C TYR A 215 4.02 5.10 5.35
N TYR A 216 4.19 4.92 4.04
CA TYR A 216 3.44 5.70 3.05
C TYR A 216 1.95 5.41 3.12
N LEU A 217 1.55 4.15 3.17
CA LEU A 217 0.14 3.76 3.29
C LEU A 217 -0.48 4.28 4.58
N TRP A 218 0.23 4.19 5.70
CA TRP A 218 -0.24 4.72 6.97
C TRP A 218 -0.47 6.23 6.92
N ALA A 219 0.47 7.01 6.35
CA ALA A 219 0.33 8.46 6.21
C ALA A 219 -0.89 8.83 5.36
N LEU A 220 -1.11 8.12 4.24
CA LEU A 220 -2.26 8.33 3.38
C LEU A 220 -3.57 7.90 4.06
N GLN A 221 -3.56 6.79 4.80
CA GLN A 221 -4.71 6.34 5.57
C GLN A 221 -5.09 7.35 6.65
N ARG A 222 -4.14 7.97 7.34
CA ARG A 222 -4.40 9.05 8.33
C ARG A 222 -5.09 10.23 7.68
N LEU A 223 -4.66 10.63 6.48
CA LEU A 223 -5.33 11.67 5.71
C LEU A 223 -6.79 11.28 5.38
N TYR A 224 -7.01 10.07 4.88
CA TYR A 224 -8.35 9.60 4.47
C TYR A 224 -9.27 9.32 5.66
N GLU A 225 -8.79 8.70 6.73
CA GLU A 225 -9.63 8.30 7.87
C GLU A 225 -9.91 9.45 8.84
N ARG A 226 -8.93 10.37 9.02
CA ARG A 226 -8.91 11.35 10.11
C ARG A 226 -8.63 12.78 9.69
N GLU A 227 -8.41 13.02 8.40
CA GLU A 227 -8.03 14.34 7.86
C GLU A 227 -6.71 14.89 8.44
N GLU A 228 -5.84 14.01 8.91
CA GLU A 228 -4.52 14.35 9.42
C GLU A 228 -3.52 14.40 8.26
N ASP A 229 -3.30 15.58 7.70
CA ASP A 229 -2.46 15.77 6.53
C ASP A 229 -0.97 15.99 6.86
N GLN A 230 -0.63 16.18 8.13
CA GLN A 230 0.73 16.44 8.59
C GLN A 230 1.72 15.30 8.26
N PHE A 231 1.24 14.07 8.19
CA PHE A 231 2.07 12.91 7.83
C PHE A 231 2.17 12.72 6.32
N PHE A 232 1.14 13.11 5.58
CA PHE A 232 1.08 12.99 4.14
C PHE A 232 1.86 14.10 3.42
N LYS A 233 1.72 15.36 3.86
CA LYS A 233 2.34 16.54 3.21
C LYS A 233 3.83 16.39 2.94
N PRO A 234 4.68 15.99 3.90
CA PRO A 234 6.11 15.82 3.66
C PRO A 234 6.46 14.77 2.61
N LEU A 235 5.57 13.78 2.43
CA LEU A 235 5.74 12.65 1.51
C LEU A 235 5.03 12.87 0.16
N ALA A 236 4.23 13.92 0.02
CA ALA A 236 3.29 14.10 -1.10
C ALA A 236 3.95 13.97 -2.47
N GLN A 237 5.17 14.50 -2.65
CA GLN A 237 5.90 14.45 -3.91
C GLN A 237 6.35 13.04 -4.33
N LYS A 238 6.39 12.08 -3.41
CA LYS A 238 6.75 10.68 -3.70
C LYS A 238 5.57 9.88 -4.26
N TYR A 239 4.32 10.30 -4.04
CA TYR A 239 3.15 9.66 -4.61
C TYR A 239 3.00 10.04 -6.09
N ARG A 240 3.36 9.11 -6.95
CA ARG A 240 3.26 9.30 -8.41
C ARG A 240 1.86 9.08 -8.95
N LEU A 241 1.06 8.28 -8.24
CA LEU A 241 -0.32 8.04 -8.58
C LEU A 241 -1.10 7.57 -7.34
N ILE A 242 -2.21 8.24 -7.06
CA ILE A 242 -3.23 7.77 -6.11
C ILE A 242 -4.53 7.65 -6.90
N MET A 243 -5.08 6.45 -6.97
CA MET A 243 -6.36 6.15 -7.63
C MET A 243 -7.44 5.98 -6.57
N ASP A 244 -8.29 6.99 -6.38
CA ASP A 244 -9.49 6.89 -5.55
C ASP A 244 -10.64 6.42 -6.44
N LEU A 245 -10.94 5.12 -6.41
CA LEU A 245 -11.83 4.46 -7.37
C LEU A 245 -13.31 4.73 -7.09
N ASP A 246 -13.63 5.21 -5.92
CA ASP A 246 -15.02 5.48 -5.50
C ASP A 246 -15.34 6.98 -5.44
N ASP A 247 -14.35 7.86 -5.61
CA ASP A 247 -14.57 9.29 -5.81
C ASP A 247 -14.98 9.57 -7.26
N LYS A 248 -16.27 9.55 -7.51
CA LYS A 248 -16.86 9.70 -8.86
C LYS A 248 -17.30 11.12 -9.20
N ARG A 249 -16.87 12.13 -8.44
CA ARG A 249 -17.30 13.53 -8.64
C ARG A 249 -17.05 14.06 -10.05
N ASN A 250 -15.91 13.77 -10.62
CA ASN A 250 -15.50 14.26 -11.93
C ASN A 250 -15.50 13.17 -12.99
N LYS A 251 -15.29 11.91 -12.62
CA LYS A 251 -15.14 10.79 -13.54
C LYS A 251 -15.78 9.53 -12.98
N GLY A 252 -16.56 8.84 -13.80
CA GLY A 252 -17.25 7.60 -13.39
C GLY A 252 -16.34 6.45 -12.97
N TYR A 253 -15.05 6.50 -13.32
CA TYR A 253 -14.04 5.50 -12.97
C TYR A 253 -13.15 5.89 -11.75
N GLY A 254 -13.50 6.97 -11.07
CA GLY A 254 -12.77 7.47 -9.91
C GLY A 254 -11.87 8.66 -10.20
N GLU A 255 -11.37 9.30 -9.13
CA GLU A 255 -10.46 10.43 -9.22
C GLU A 255 -9.01 9.95 -9.08
N TRP A 256 -8.12 10.54 -9.88
CA TRP A 256 -6.71 10.17 -9.92
C TRP A 256 -5.86 11.39 -9.57
N TYR A 257 -5.05 11.24 -8.54
CA TYR A 257 -4.12 12.26 -8.06
C TYR A 257 -2.70 11.93 -8.48
N SER A 258 -1.96 12.95 -8.88
CA SER A 258 -0.57 12.88 -9.35
C SER A 258 0.09 14.25 -9.22
N ASP A 259 1.32 14.40 -9.70
CA ASP A 259 2.02 15.69 -9.75
C ASP A 259 1.20 16.77 -10.48
N ARG A 260 0.41 16.39 -11.51
CA ARG A 260 -0.44 17.33 -12.28
C ARG A 260 -1.80 17.62 -11.62
N ASN A 261 -2.23 16.77 -10.73
CA ASN A 261 -3.47 16.89 -9.95
C ASN A 261 -3.19 16.43 -8.52
N PRO A 262 -2.48 17.23 -7.70
CA PRO A 262 -2.09 16.81 -6.35
C PRO A 262 -3.31 16.60 -5.45
N LEU A 263 -3.23 15.57 -4.61
CA LEU A 263 -4.20 15.33 -3.53
C LEU A 263 -4.00 16.39 -2.45
N THR A 264 -5.10 17.04 -2.06
CA THR A 264 -5.12 17.98 -0.93
C THR A 264 -6.27 17.65 0.00
N LEU A 265 -6.18 18.11 1.25
CA LEU A 265 -7.25 17.95 2.24
C LEU A 265 -8.56 18.60 1.77
N GLU A 266 -8.50 19.73 1.09
CA GLU A 266 -9.67 20.45 0.54
C GLU A 266 -10.38 19.58 -0.52
N LYS A 267 -9.63 18.99 -1.44
CA LYS A 267 -10.18 18.08 -2.46
C LYS A 267 -10.86 16.87 -1.80
N LEU A 268 -10.23 16.33 -0.75
CA LEU A 268 -10.78 15.19 -0.02
C LEU A 268 -12.09 15.56 0.70
N ARG A 269 -12.14 16.73 1.36
CA ARG A 269 -13.36 17.26 2.01
C ARG A 269 -14.47 17.50 0.99
N GLY A 270 -14.14 18.11 -0.13
CA GLY A 270 -15.10 18.30 -1.22
C GLY A 270 -15.64 16.99 -1.81
N ALA A 271 -14.93 15.86 -1.68
CA ALA A 271 -15.42 14.53 -2.06
C ALA A 271 -16.50 14.00 -1.12
N ARG A 272 -16.46 14.39 0.15
CA ARG A 272 -17.29 13.86 1.21
C ARG A 272 -18.52 14.71 1.52
N SER A 273 -18.59 15.91 0.97
CA SER A 273 -19.70 16.86 1.21
C SER A 273 -20.90 16.65 0.30
N LYS A 274 -20.87 15.65 -0.55
CA LYS A 274 -21.94 15.23 -1.48
C LYS A 274 -22.36 13.79 -1.19
#